data_a394717f42ebf325bb88648c97f99aab
#
_entry.id   a394717f42ebf325bb88648c97f99aab
#
_cell.length_a   1.000
_cell.length_b   1.000
_cell.length_c   1.000
_cell.angle_alpha   90.00
_cell.angle_beta   90.00
_cell.angle_gamma   90.00
#
_symmetry.space_group_name_H-M   'P 1'
#
loop_
_entity.id
_entity.type
_entity.pdbx_description
1 polymer ?
#
loop_
_entity_poly.entity_id
_entity_poly.type
_entity_poly.pdbx_seq_one_letter_code
_entity_poly.pdbx_strand_id
1 'polypeptide(L)'
;MEEMRLTDERLNVLEHPLIAHKISIMRDASTAPSQFRQLVHEVAMLEVYEASRDLPTEPVEVDTPLQRTVGKRIAGEKLAVVPILRAGMGMLDGVLSAIPSAAVGVLGMERDEQTHQPREYYAKMPKGIADRTVFLIDPMLATGGSALSAIHYLREQGVRDIRFLVLVAAPEGVRAVLREDPDVRIWTCALDDGLNEQAYILPGLGDAGDRIFGTL
;
A
#
# COMPACT_ATOMS: atom_id res chain seq x y z
N MET A 1 -5.64 -28.17 13.90
CA MET A 1 -4.53 -27.21 13.85
C MET A 1 -5.15 -25.85 14.12
N GLU A 2 -4.75 -25.25 15.22
CA GLU A 2 -5.27 -23.96 15.67
C GLU A 2 -4.80 -22.90 14.66
N GLU A 3 -5.74 -22.31 13.93
CA GLU A 3 -5.50 -21.11 13.09
C GLU A 3 -4.97 -20.01 14.00
N MET A 4 -3.68 -19.83 14.00
CA MET A 4 -3.03 -18.73 14.70
C MET A 4 -3.43 -17.44 13.97
N ARG A 5 -4.52 -16.82 14.44
CA ARG A 5 -4.91 -15.47 13.99
C ARG A 5 -3.68 -14.59 14.12
N LEU A 6 -3.29 -13.96 13.02
CA LEU A 6 -2.21 -12.97 13.02
C LEU A 6 -2.73 -11.74 13.78
N THR A 7 -2.52 -11.72 15.11
CA THR A 7 -2.83 -10.59 15.98
C THR A 7 -1.56 -9.78 16.20
N ASP A 8 -1.27 -8.86 15.29
CA ASP A 8 -0.18 -7.88 15.45
C ASP A 8 -0.79 -6.49 15.28
N GLU A 9 -0.54 -5.59 16.24
CA GLU A 9 -1.09 -4.23 16.22
C GLU A 9 -0.62 -3.39 15.00
N ARG A 10 0.43 -3.84 14.32
CA ARG A 10 0.95 -3.23 13.10
C ARG A 10 0.23 -3.70 11.83
N LEU A 11 -0.56 -4.77 11.92
CA LEU A 11 -1.39 -5.27 10.83
C LEU A 11 -2.82 -4.76 10.99
N ASN A 12 -3.27 -3.99 10.01
CA ASN A 12 -4.61 -3.43 9.95
C ASN A 12 -5.38 -4.09 8.79
N VAL A 13 -6.23 -5.05 9.10
CA VAL A 13 -7.15 -5.64 8.12
C VAL A 13 -8.43 -4.80 8.06
N LEU A 14 -8.76 -4.27 6.89
CA LEU A 14 -9.87 -3.33 6.72
C LEU A 14 -11.21 -4.07 6.55
N GLU A 15 -11.87 -4.38 7.65
CA GLU A 15 -13.18 -5.04 7.68
C GLU A 15 -14.33 -4.04 7.41
N HIS A 16 -14.39 -3.49 6.18
CA HIS A 16 -15.43 -2.56 5.79
C HIS A 16 -16.31 -3.16 4.67
N PRO A 17 -17.67 -3.18 4.79
CA PRO A 17 -18.54 -3.81 3.81
C PRO A 17 -18.35 -3.34 2.37
N LEU A 18 -18.10 -2.04 2.17
CA LEU A 18 -17.85 -1.48 0.84
C LEU A 18 -16.52 -1.98 0.24
N ILE A 19 -15.48 -2.10 1.06
CA ILE A 19 -14.18 -2.67 0.65
C ILE A 19 -14.36 -4.15 0.30
N ALA A 20 -14.99 -4.93 1.18
CA ALA A 20 -15.26 -6.35 0.95
C ALA A 20 -16.06 -6.59 -0.35
N HIS A 21 -17.08 -5.76 -0.62
CA HIS A 21 -17.83 -5.80 -1.87
C HIS A 21 -16.94 -5.57 -3.09
N LYS A 22 -16.09 -4.54 -3.07
CA LYS A 22 -15.19 -4.21 -4.18
C LYS A 22 -14.12 -5.31 -4.40
N ILE A 23 -13.54 -5.82 -3.32
CA ILE A 23 -12.60 -6.94 -3.38
C ILE A 23 -13.28 -8.18 -3.98
N SER A 24 -14.54 -8.48 -3.65
CA SER A 24 -15.28 -9.60 -4.23
C SER A 24 -15.41 -9.48 -5.76
N ILE A 25 -15.69 -8.28 -6.28
CA ILE A 25 -15.75 -8.03 -7.72
C ILE A 25 -14.35 -8.16 -8.34
N MET A 26 -13.31 -7.66 -7.68
CA MET A 26 -11.93 -7.77 -8.16
C MET A 26 -11.46 -9.23 -8.25
N ARG A 27 -11.93 -10.10 -7.35
CA ARG A 27 -11.59 -11.54 -7.37
C ARG A 27 -12.20 -12.28 -8.55
N ASP A 28 -13.32 -11.81 -9.09
CA ASP A 28 -13.99 -12.46 -10.22
C ASP A 28 -13.07 -12.43 -11.46
N ALA A 29 -12.78 -13.62 -12.00
CA ALA A 29 -11.92 -13.78 -13.17
C ALA A 29 -12.52 -13.10 -14.43
N SER A 30 -13.83 -12.90 -14.48
CA SER A 30 -14.53 -12.24 -15.59
C SER A 30 -14.46 -10.70 -15.52
N THR A 31 -13.97 -10.12 -14.42
CA THR A 31 -13.85 -8.67 -14.29
C THR A 31 -12.85 -8.11 -15.30
N ALA A 32 -13.37 -7.29 -16.23
CA ALA A 32 -12.58 -6.72 -17.31
C ALA A 32 -11.47 -5.78 -16.78
N PRO A 33 -10.33 -5.63 -17.47
CA PRO A 33 -9.21 -4.79 -17.02
C PRO A 33 -9.60 -3.33 -16.70
N SER A 34 -10.53 -2.74 -17.46
CA SER A 34 -11.00 -1.37 -17.18
C SER A 34 -11.73 -1.25 -15.85
N GLN A 35 -12.60 -2.21 -15.54
CA GLN A 35 -13.33 -2.27 -14.28
C GLN A 35 -12.37 -2.60 -13.12
N PHE A 36 -11.43 -3.52 -13.34
CA PHE A 36 -10.41 -3.86 -12.35
C PHE A 36 -9.59 -2.63 -11.95
N ARG A 37 -9.08 -1.84 -12.93
CA ARG A 37 -8.36 -0.59 -12.66
C ARG A 37 -9.20 0.41 -11.87
N GLN A 38 -10.47 0.57 -12.21
CA GLN A 38 -11.36 1.46 -11.46
C GLN A 38 -11.52 1.00 -10.02
N LEU A 39 -11.70 -0.29 -9.78
CA LEU A 39 -11.81 -0.86 -8.42
C LEU A 39 -10.51 -0.70 -7.63
N VAL A 40 -9.34 -0.92 -8.25
CA VAL A 40 -8.04 -0.67 -7.62
C VAL A 40 -7.93 0.79 -7.16
N HIS A 41 -8.28 1.75 -8.02
CA HIS A 41 -8.31 3.18 -7.67
C HIS A 41 -9.23 3.45 -6.46
N GLU A 42 -10.47 2.96 -6.51
CA GLU A 42 -11.47 3.22 -5.48
C GLU A 42 -11.09 2.59 -4.13
N VAL A 43 -10.53 1.37 -4.15
CA VAL A 43 -10.10 0.68 -2.93
C VAL A 43 -8.86 1.35 -2.35
N ALA A 44 -7.87 1.71 -3.17
CA ALA A 44 -6.68 2.43 -2.72
C ALA A 44 -7.01 3.79 -2.07
N MET A 45 -8.03 4.50 -2.58
CA MET A 45 -8.53 5.75 -1.96
C MET A 45 -9.14 5.48 -0.57
N LEU A 46 -9.93 4.42 -0.41
CA LEU A 46 -10.52 4.06 0.88
C LEU A 46 -9.45 3.56 1.87
N GLU A 47 -8.48 2.82 1.37
CA GLU A 47 -7.39 2.27 2.18
C GLU A 47 -6.49 3.37 2.74
N VAL A 48 -6.07 4.33 1.91
CA VAL A 48 -5.25 5.46 2.39
C VAL A 48 -6.03 6.38 3.34
N TYR A 49 -7.34 6.50 3.18
CA TYR A 49 -8.20 7.20 4.15
C TYR A 49 -8.07 6.57 5.54
N GLU A 50 -8.17 5.24 5.64
CA GLU A 50 -7.98 4.54 6.91
C GLU A 50 -6.52 4.63 7.41
N ALA A 51 -5.56 4.43 6.52
CA ALA A 51 -4.14 4.49 6.86
C ALA A 51 -3.67 5.89 7.28
N SER A 52 -4.43 6.94 7.02
CA SER A 52 -4.14 8.31 7.43
C SER A 52 -4.85 8.77 8.72
N ARG A 53 -5.62 7.89 9.38
CA ARG A 53 -6.50 8.22 10.52
C ARG A 53 -5.76 8.83 11.71
N ASP A 54 -4.54 8.43 11.97
CA ASP A 54 -3.70 8.85 13.10
C ASP A 54 -2.67 9.92 12.74
N LEU A 55 -2.75 10.51 11.53
CA LEU A 55 -1.86 11.61 11.16
C LEU A 55 -2.03 12.78 12.11
N PRO A 56 -0.91 13.37 12.61
CA PRO A 56 -0.97 14.51 13.50
C PRO A 56 -1.55 15.74 12.78
N THR A 57 -2.35 16.52 13.49
CA THR A 57 -2.91 17.76 12.98
C THR A 57 -2.46 18.94 13.83
N GLU A 58 -2.34 20.12 13.22
CA GLU A 58 -2.05 21.38 13.89
C GLU A 58 -3.17 22.41 13.65
N PRO A 59 -3.37 23.33 14.58
CA PRO A 59 -4.37 24.39 14.42
C PRO A 59 -3.96 25.35 13.31
N VAL A 60 -4.93 25.85 12.55
CA VAL A 60 -4.75 26.85 11.51
C VAL A 60 -5.88 27.88 11.58
N GLU A 61 -5.55 29.19 11.55
CA GLU A 61 -6.56 30.21 11.42
C GLU A 61 -7.22 30.19 10.04
N VAL A 62 -8.54 30.28 10.02
CA VAL A 62 -9.35 30.21 8.80
C VAL A 62 -10.37 31.33 8.82
N ASP A 63 -10.38 32.17 7.78
CA ASP A 63 -11.42 33.15 7.56
C ASP A 63 -12.56 32.51 6.75
N THR A 64 -13.68 32.22 7.43
CA THR A 64 -14.89 31.73 6.76
C THR A 64 -15.70 32.89 6.19
N PRO A 65 -16.70 32.65 5.33
CA PRO A 65 -17.56 33.71 4.85
C PRO A 65 -18.33 34.47 5.94
N LEU A 66 -18.41 33.93 7.16
CA LEU A 66 -19.18 34.49 8.25
C LEU A 66 -18.31 35.05 9.39
N GLN A 67 -17.22 34.37 9.73
CA GLN A 67 -16.34 34.79 10.83
C GLN A 67 -14.99 34.06 10.78
N ARG A 68 -13.99 34.59 11.45
CA ARG A 68 -12.72 33.93 11.70
C ARG A 68 -12.91 32.78 12.69
N THR A 69 -12.26 31.65 12.42
CA THR A 69 -12.27 30.46 13.29
C THR A 69 -10.91 29.74 13.25
N VAL A 70 -10.75 28.72 14.07
CA VAL A 70 -9.57 27.83 14.07
C VAL A 70 -9.96 26.47 13.53
N GLY A 71 -9.37 26.12 12.39
CA GLY A 71 -9.48 24.78 11.79
C GLY A 71 -8.30 23.87 12.16
N LYS A 72 -8.21 22.73 11.48
CA LYS A 72 -7.09 21.78 11.60
C LYS A 72 -6.52 21.50 10.23
N ARG A 73 -5.20 21.40 10.13
CA ARG A 73 -4.50 20.85 8.94
C ARG A 73 -3.56 19.73 9.36
N ILE A 74 -3.19 18.86 8.43
CA ILE A 74 -2.17 17.84 8.69
C ILE A 74 -0.86 18.54 9.04
N ALA A 75 -0.25 18.14 10.16
CA ALA A 75 0.97 18.77 10.64
C ALA A 75 2.15 18.46 9.70
N GLY A 76 2.92 19.51 9.38
CA GLY A 76 4.18 19.40 8.65
C GLY A 76 4.08 19.16 7.14
N GLU A 77 2.91 19.00 6.54
CA GLU A 77 2.68 18.82 5.08
C GLU A 77 3.64 17.80 4.39
N LYS A 78 4.10 16.81 5.13
CA LYS A 78 5.18 15.92 4.70
C LYS A 78 4.69 14.51 4.42
N LEU A 79 3.81 14.36 3.43
CA LEU A 79 3.36 13.06 2.97
C LEU A 79 4.02 12.69 1.65
N ALA A 80 4.30 11.42 1.46
CA ALA A 80 4.75 10.87 0.18
C ALA A 80 4.05 9.55 -0.10
N VAL A 81 3.88 9.25 -1.39
CA VAL A 81 3.42 7.95 -1.86
C VAL A 81 4.49 7.35 -2.77
N VAL A 82 4.78 6.07 -2.57
CA VAL A 82 5.80 5.34 -3.31
C VAL A 82 5.22 4.03 -3.82
N PRO A 83 4.79 3.98 -5.09
CA PRO A 83 4.40 2.72 -5.72
C PRO A 83 5.61 1.84 -6.00
N ILE A 84 5.46 0.53 -5.75
CA ILE A 84 6.37 -0.50 -6.26
C ILE A 84 5.95 -0.81 -7.69
N LEU A 85 6.84 -0.59 -8.65
CA LEU A 85 6.58 -0.88 -10.06
C LEU A 85 6.49 -2.41 -10.27
N ARG A 86 5.64 -2.83 -11.21
CA ARG A 86 4.67 -2.09 -12.03
C ARG A 86 3.32 -1.90 -11.32
N ALA A 87 2.86 -2.94 -10.60
CA ALA A 87 1.48 -3.08 -10.14
C ALA A 87 1.03 -1.95 -9.18
N GLY A 88 1.93 -1.45 -8.33
CA GLY A 88 1.66 -0.34 -7.42
C GLY A 88 1.21 0.96 -8.12
N MET A 89 1.58 1.15 -9.39
CA MET A 89 1.10 2.31 -10.16
C MET A 89 -0.42 2.35 -10.31
N GLY A 90 -1.08 1.18 -10.32
CA GLY A 90 -2.54 1.13 -10.37
C GLY A 90 -3.24 1.74 -9.16
N MET A 91 -2.57 1.77 -8.00
CA MET A 91 -3.11 2.35 -6.78
C MET A 91 -2.84 3.86 -6.66
N LEU A 92 -1.84 4.39 -7.40
CA LEU A 92 -1.32 5.75 -7.22
C LEU A 92 -2.41 6.82 -7.33
N ASP A 93 -3.21 6.79 -8.38
CA ASP A 93 -4.25 7.80 -8.62
C ASP A 93 -5.33 7.78 -7.53
N GLY A 94 -5.62 6.60 -6.96
CA GLY A 94 -6.54 6.46 -5.83
C GLY A 94 -6.00 7.16 -4.57
N VAL A 95 -4.72 6.95 -4.25
CA VAL A 95 -4.06 7.63 -3.12
C VAL A 95 -4.01 9.14 -3.34
N LEU A 96 -3.63 9.60 -4.53
CA LEU A 96 -3.56 11.04 -4.86
C LEU A 96 -4.93 11.71 -4.89
N SER A 97 -6.00 10.97 -5.17
CA SER A 97 -7.38 11.49 -5.07
C SER A 97 -7.76 11.84 -3.63
N ALA A 98 -7.26 11.09 -2.64
CA ALA A 98 -7.48 11.38 -1.22
C ALA A 98 -6.45 12.38 -0.67
N ILE A 99 -5.20 12.34 -1.13
CA ILE A 99 -4.09 13.19 -0.64
C ILE A 99 -3.38 13.86 -1.82
N PRO A 100 -3.99 14.87 -2.48
CA PRO A 100 -3.44 15.49 -3.69
C PRO A 100 -2.08 16.18 -3.49
N SER A 101 -1.74 16.55 -2.26
CA SER A 101 -0.47 17.21 -1.92
C SER A 101 0.68 16.24 -1.65
N ALA A 102 0.45 14.92 -1.66
CA ALA A 102 1.50 13.95 -1.43
C ALA A 102 2.57 14.03 -2.54
N ALA A 103 3.84 14.05 -2.13
CA ALA A 103 4.93 13.93 -3.10
C ALA A 103 5.02 12.49 -3.59
N VAL A 104 5.38 12.29 -4.86
CA VAL A 104 5.45 10.98 -5.47
C VAL A 104 6.91 10.55 -5.62
N GLY A 105 7.27 9.41 -5.01
CA GLY A 105 8.45 8.64 -5.35
C GLY A 105 8.05 7.45 -6.22
N VAL A 106 9.02 6.78 -6.85
CA VAL A 106 8.77 5.55 -7.62
C VAL A 106 9.91 4.59 -7.36
N LEU A 107 9.58 3.32 -7.13
CA LEU A 107 10.55 2.28 -6.85
C LEU A 107 10.31 1.07 -7.75
N GLY A 108 11.27 0.76 -8.60
CA GLY A 108 11.26 -0.41 -9.47
C GLY A 108 12.08 -1.54 -8.84
N MET A 109 11.39 -2.67 -8.61
CA MET A 109 11.98 -3.89 -8.09
C MET A 109 11.87 -4.99 -9.14
N GLU A 110 12.96 -5.71 -9.39
CA GLU A 110 12.98 -6.90 -10.21
C GLU A 110 13.60 -8.06 -9.44
N ARG A 111 13.33 -9.27 -9.88
CA ARG A 111 14.01 -10.44 -9.34
C ARG A 111 15.24 -10.71 -10.21
N ASP A 112 16.42 -10.68 -9.59
CA ASP A 112 17.66 -11.04 -10.26
C ASP A 112 17.57 -12.49 -10.77
N GLU A 113 17.84 -12.70 -12.06
CA GLU A 113 17.67 -14.02 -12.73
C GLU A 113 18.63 -15.09 -12.21
N GLN A 114 19.78 -14.70 -11.66
CA GLN A 114 20.82 -15.63 -11.20
C GLN A 114 20.70 -15.93 -9.71
N THR A 115 20.46 -14.89 -8.89
CA THR A 115 20.42 -15.03 -7.44
C THR A 115 19.00 -15.22 -6.91
N HIS A 116 17.98 -14.97 -7.72
CA HIS A 116 16.57 -14.91 -7.35
C HIS A 116 16.27 -13.92 -6.21
N GLN A 117 17.21 -13.01 -5.90
CA GLN A 117 17.04 -11.96 -4.92
C GLN A 117 16.35 -10.74 -5.55
N PRO A 118 15.48 -10.04 -4.81
CA PRO A 118 14.93 -8.77 -5.25
C PRO A 118 16.06 -7.74 -5.42
N ARG A 119 16.08 -7.07 -6.56
CA ARG A 119 17.02 -6.01 -6.89
C ARG A 119 16.29 -4.76 -7.33
N GLU A 120 16.75 -3.60 -6.84
CA GLU A 120 16.32 -2.31 -7.35
C GLU A 120 16.91 -2.08 -8.75
N TYR A 121 16.05 -1.76 -9.72
CA TYR A 121 16.51 -1.33 -11.05
C TYR A 121 16.17 0.14 -11.32
N TYR A 122 15.28 0.74 -10.53
CA TYR A 122 14.91 2.15 -10.65
C TYR A 122 14.43 2.71 -9.32
N ALA A 123 14.99 3.83 -8.90
CA ALA A 123 14.50 4.57 -7.74
C ALA A 123 14.54 6.08 -8.02
N LYS A 124 13.43 6.74 -7.78
CA LYS A 124 13.34 8.20 -7.81
C LYS A 124 12.51 8.68 -6.63
N MET A 125 13.16 9.31 -5.66
CA MET A 125 12.49 9.78 -4.44
C MET A 125 12.38 11.30 -4.43
N PRO A 126 11.32 11.86 -3.81
CA PRO A 126 11.22 13.30 -3.58
C PRO A 126 12.28 13.76 -2.58
N LYS A 127 12.71 15.01 -2.72
CA LYS A 127 13.64 15.64 -1.76
C LYS A 127 13.05 15.61 -0.34
N GLY A 128 13.87 15.29 0.65
CA GLY A 128 13.50 15.23 2.06
C GLY A 128 12.54 14.07 2.37
N ILE A 129 12.66 12.94 1.67
CA ILE A 129 11.84 11.75 1.90
C ILE A 129 11.97 11.23 3.35
N ALA A 130 13.14 11.38 3.96
CA ALA A 130 13.43 10.96 5.34
C ALA A 130 12.50 11.60 6.39
N ASP A 131 12.02 12.82 6.13
CA ASP A 131 11.16 13.57 7.04
C ASP A 131 9.67 13.37 6.77
N ARG A 132 9.29 12.43 5.89
CA ARG A 132 7.91 12.21 5.46
C ARG A 132 7.32 10.94 6.03
N THR A 133 6.01 10.94 6.27
CA THR A 133 5.23 9.71 6.32
C THR A 133 5.10 9.19 4.89
N VAL A 134 5.55 7.97 4.66
CA VAL A 134 5.58 7.34 3.34
C VAL A 134 4.49 6.27 3.25
N PHE A 135 3.54 6.46 2.33
CA PHE A 135 2.63 5.41 1.90
C PHE A 135 3.31 4.59 0.80
N LEU A 136 3.88 3.45 1.16
CA LEU A 136 4.38 2.45 0.22
C LEU A 136 3.18 1.67 -0.30
N ILE A 137 3.02 1.52 -1.62
CA ILE A 137 1.84 0.90 -2.21
C ILE A 137 2.21 -0.20 -3.21
N ASP A 138 1.58 -1.36 -3.03
CA ASP A 138 1.63 -2.50 -3.95
C ASP A 138 0.32 -3.30 -3.79
N PRO A 139 -0.38 -3.71 -4.84
CA PRO A 139 -1.65 -4.44 -4.67
C PRO A 139 -1.52 -5.79 -3.98
N MET A 140 -0.35 -6.42 -3.96
CA MET A 140 -0.16 -7.79 -3.48
C MET A 140 0.99 -7.91 -2.48
N LEU A 141 0.72 -8.54 -1.32
CA LEU A 141 1.76 -8.97 -0.40
C LEU A 141 1.76 -10.51 -0.32
N ALA A 142 2.49 -11.16 -1.24
CA ALA A 142 2.61 -12.61 -1.31
C ALA A 142 3.72 -13.15 -0.38
N THR A 143 4.94 -13.28 -0.88
CA THR A 143 6.09 -13.76 -0.08
C THR A 143 6.76 -12.65 0.74
N GLY A 144 6.55 -11.39 0.39
CA GLY A 144 7.16 -10.23 1.03
C GLY A 144 8.51 -9.78 0.44
N GLY A 145 9.07 -10.49 -0.54
CA GLY A 145 10.40 -10.17 -1.08
C GLY A 145 10.52 -8.77 -1.64
N SER A 146 9.65 -8.36 -2.58
CA SER A 146 9.66 -7.00 -3.14
C SER A 146 9.36 -5.94 -2.10
N ALA A 147 8.42 -6.23 -1.19
CA ALA A 147 8.07 -5.34 -0.08
C ALA A 147 9.25 -5.08 0.84
N LEU A 148 9.96 -6.13 1.27
CA LEU A 148 11.14 -6.01 2.13
C LEU A 148 12.24 -5.20 1.48
N SER A 149 12.53 -5.45 0.20
CA SER A 149 13.54 -4.67 -0.51
C SER A 149 13.15 -3.20 -0.64
N ALA A 150 11.88 -2.90 -0.89
CA ALA A 150 11.38 -1.53 -0.94
C ALA A 150 11.45 -0.85 0.44
N ILE A 151 11.09 -1.55 1.51
CA ILE A 151 11.17 -1.05 2.88
C ILE A 151 12.63 -0.79 3.28
N HIS A 152 13.56 -1.73 3.01
CA HIS A 152 14.98 -1.55 3.27
C HIS A 152 15.53 -0.33 2.53
N TYR A 153 15.23 -0.18 1.24
CA TYR A 153 15.63 1.00 0.48
C TYR A 153 15.14 2.29 1.14
N LEU A 154 13.86 2.36 1.54
CA LEU A 154 13.31 3.55 2.20
C LEU A 154 13.97 3.82 3.56
N ARG A 155 14.29 2.76 4.33
CA ARG A 155 15.05 2.88 5.58
C ARG A 155 16.47 3.43 5.35
N GLU A 156 17.15 2.97 4.31
CA GLU A 156 18.46 3.52 3.90
C GLU A 156 18.38 5.00 3.50
N GLN A 157 17.23 5.44 2.94
CA GLN A 157 16.98 6.87 2.69
C GLN A 157 16.58 7.65 3.95
N GLY A 158 16.57 7.01 5.13
CA GLY A 158 16.26 7.62 6.43
C GLY A 158 14.77 7.73 6.77
N VAL A 159 13.87 7.12 5.98
CA VAL A 159 12.42 7.14 6.25
C VAL A 159 12.12 6.37 7.54
N ARG A 160 11.37 7.00 8.45
CA ARG A 160 11.00 6.40 9.75
C ARG A 160 9.56 5.89 9.79
N ASP A 161 8.60 6.63 9.25
CA ASP A 161 7.18 6.24 9.21
C ASP A 161 6.83 5.68 7.83
N ILE A 162 6.78 4.34 7.72
CA ILE A 162 6.39 3.62 6.51
C ILE A 162 5.04 2.95 6.78
N ARG A 163 4.06 3.28 5.95
CA ARG A 163 2.72 2.71 5.92
C ARG A 163 2.57 1.92 4.63
N PHE A 164 2.58 0.61 4.74
CA PHE A 164 2.51 -0.26 3.58
C PHE A 164 1.06 -0.66 3.31
N LEU A 165 0.54 -0.27 2.15
CA LEU A 165 -0.84 -0.48 1.72
C LEU A 165 -0.87 -1.55 0.65
N VAL A 166 -1.71 -2.58 0.85
CA VAL A 166 -1.88 -3.70 -0.08
C VAL A 166 -3.34 -4.13 -0.17
N LEU A 167 -3.83 -4.42 -1.36
CA LEU A 167 -5.22 -4.83 -1.55
C LEU A 167 -5.49 -6.23 -0.97
N VAL A 168 -4.57 -7.18 -1.21
CA VAL A 168 -4.63 -8.52 -0.64
C VAL A 168 -3.26 -8.95 -0.14
N ALA A 169 -3.25 -9.65 1.00
CA ALA A 169 -2.04 -10.14 1.64
C ALA A 169 -2.15 -11.63 1.98
N ALA A 170 -1.03 -12.36 1.90
CA ALA A 170 -0.87 -13.68 2.48
C ALA A 170 -0.21 -13.58 3.86
N PRO A 171 -0.58 -14.46 4.82
CA PRO A 171 0.03 -14.49 6.15
C PRO A 171 1.55 -14.66 6.13
N GLU A 172 2.09 -15.38 5.15
CA GLU A 172 3.52 -15.59 4.96
C GLU A 172 4.26 -14.27 4.70
N GLY A 173 3.75 -13.45 3.78
CA GLY A 173 4.34 -12.16 3.46
C GLY A 173 4.23 -11.17 4.60
N VAL A 174 3.07 -11.13 5.28
CA VAL A 174 2.86 -10.30 6.46
C VAL A 174 3.87 -10.65 7.56
N ARG A 175 4.00 -11.94 7.89
CA ARG A 175 4.98 -12.39 8.90
C ARG A 175 6.42 -12.05 8.50
N ALA A 176 6.77 -12.22 7.23
CA ALA A 176 8.11 -11.90 6.73
C ALA A 176 8.42 -10.42 6.94
N VAL A 177 7.52 -9.53 6.52
CA VAL A 177 7.70 -8.07 6.63
C VAL A 177 7.75 -7.63 8.10
N LEU A 178 6.79 -8.06 8.93
CA LEU A 178 6.72 -7.64 10.34
C LEU A 178 7.87 -8.18 11.20
N ARG A 179 8.49 -9.29 10.80
CA ARG A 179 9.67 -9.85 11.47
C ARG A 179 10.93 -9.06 11.17
N GLU A 180 11.12 -8.64 9.90
CA GLU A 180 12.34 -7.99 9.46
C GLU A 180 12.35 -6.47 9.75
N ASP A 181 11.19 -5.82 9.73
CA ASP A 181 11.06 -4.39 10.07
C ASP A 181 10.05 -4.22 11.22
N PRO A 182 10.55 -3.85 12.43
CA PRO A 182 9.69 -3.72 13.62
C PRO A 182 8.79 -2.48 13.61
N ASP A 183 9.09 -1.48 12.76
CA ASP A 183 8.42 -0.18 12.78
C ASP A 183 7.46 0.01 11.59
N VAL A 184 7.45 -0.90 10.60
CA VAL A 184 6.52 -0.84 9.49
C VAL A 184 5.10 -1.19 9.95
N ARG A 185 4.12 -0.47 9.43
CA ARG A 185 2.70 -0.78 9.61
C ARG A 185 2.10 -1.18 8.28
N ILE A 186 1.26 -2.22 8.29
CA ILE A 186 0.63 -2.79 7.10
C ILE A 186 -0.87 -2.54 7.17
N TRP A 187 -1.45 -2.07 6.07
CA TRP A 187 -2.88 -2.07 5.83
C TRP A 187 -3.17 -3.02 4.68
N THR A 188 -4.22 -3.82 4.83
CA THR A 188 -4.69 -4.72 3.77
C THR A 188 -6.21 -4.76 3.74
N CYS A 189 -6.78 -4.86 2.56
CA CYS A 189 -8.22 -4.98 2.39
C CYS A 189 -8.72 -6.43 2.52
N ALA A 190 -7.80 -7.41 2.42
CA ALA A 190 -8.07 -8.80 2.74
C ALA A 190 -6.78 -9.52 3.15
N LEU A 191 -6.85 -10.28 4.24
CA LEU A 191 -5.85 -11.26 4.61
C LEU A 191 -6.37 -12.63 4.15
N ASP A 192 -5.72 -13.21 3.16
CA ASP A 192 -6.12 -14.45 2.51
C ASP A 192 -5.53 -15.69 3.21
N ASP A 193 -5.87 -16.91 2.73
CA ASP A 193 -5.55 -18.16 3.42
C ASP A 193 -4.04 -18.47 3.43
N GLY A 194 -3.33 -18.11 2.35
CA GLY A 194 -1.89 -18.37 2.20
C GLY A 194 -1.45 -18.41 0.74
N LEU A 195 -0.30 -19.04 0.51
CA LEU A 195 0.32 -19.17 -0.82
C LEU A 195 0.20 -20.59 -1.36
N ASN A 196 0.00 -20.70 -2.69
CA ASN A 196 0.16 -21.99 -3.39
C ASN A 196 1.65 -22.30 -3.69
N GLU A 197 1.92 -23.45 -4.33
CA GLU A 197 3.29 -23.89 -4.69
C GLU A 197 4.02 -22.93 -5.63
N GLN A 198 3.28 -22.12 -6.41
CA GLN A 198 3.82 -21.09 -7.31
C GLN A 198 3.91 -19.71 -6.65
N ALA A 199 3.68 -19.61 -5.34
CA ALA A 199 3.68 -18.39 -4.55
C ALA A 199 2.57 -17.37 -4.93
N TYR A 200 1.45 -17.85 -5.51
CA TYR A 200 0.25 -17.03 -5.66
C TYR A 200 -0.60 -17.08 -4.39
N ILE A 201 -1.20 -15.95 -4.06
CA ILE A 201 -2.13 -15.82 -2.93
C ILE A 201 -3.43 -16.60 -3.24
N LEU A 202 -3.93 -17.37 -2.27
CA LEU A 202 -5.19 -18.09 -2.33
C LEU A 202 -6.16 -17.60 -1.25
N PRO A 203 -7.44 -17.32 -1.59
CA PRO A 203 -8.05 -17.35 -2.93
C PRO A 203 -7.50 -16.29 -3.89
N GLY A 204 -6.92 -15.19 -3.38
CA GLY A 204 -6.25 -14.17 -4.18
C GLY A 204 -7.16 -13.45 -5.18
N LEU A 205 -6.51 -12.82 -6.16
CA LEU A 205 -7.17 -12.16 -7.30
C LEU A 205 -6.37 -12.31 -8.61
N GLY A 206 -5.49 -13.33 -8.69
CA GLY A 206 -4.61 -13.56 -9.83
C GLY A 206 -3.40 -12.62 -9.83
N ASP A 207 -2.78 -12.42 -10.99
CA ASP A 207 -1.72 -11.41 -11.16
C ASP A 207 -2.33 -10.02 -11.28
N ALA A 208 -2.15 -9.20 -10.25
CA ALA A 208 -2.71 -7.85 -10.22
C ALA A 208 -2.12 -6.94 -11.30
N GLY A 209 -0.83 -7.08 -11.60
CA GLY A 209 -0.16 -6.30 -12.64
C GLY A 209 -0.76 -6.57 -14.01
N ASP A 210 -0.87 -7.83 -14.38
CA ASP A 210 -1.45 -8.23 -15.66
C ASP A 210 -2.93 -7.83 -15.78
N ARG A 211 -3.70 -7.96 -14.70
CA ARG A 211 -5.10 -7.53 -14.67
C ARG A 211 -5.26 -6.01 -14.74
N ILE A 212 -4.36 -5.24 -14.11
CA ILE A 212 -4.36 -3.77 -14.18
C ILE A 212 -4.00 -3.31 -15.60
N PHE A 213 -2.95 -3.89 -16.20
CA PHE A 213 -2.39 -3.40 -17.46
C PHE A 213 -2.93 -4.12 -18.70
N GLY A 214 -3.66 -5.24 -18.52
CA GLY A 214 -4.21 -6.02 -19.64
C GLY A 214 -3.10 -6.73 -20.43
N THR A 215 -2.11 -7.29 -19.74
CA THR A 215 -0.94 -7.98 -20.32
C THR A 215 -1.04 -9.51 -20.21
N LEU A 216 -2.24 -10.03 -20.00
CA LEU A 216 -2.56 -11.47 -20.02
C LEU A 216 -2.53 -12.04 -21.43
#